data_676ec866e4cb5559c9e5ffd99de2a296
#
_entry.id   676ec866e4cb5559c9e5ffd99de2a296
#
_cell.length_a   1.000
_cell.length_b   1.000
_cell.length_c   1.000
_cell.angle_alpha   90.00
_cell.angle_beta   90.00
_cell.angle_gamma   90.00
#
_symmetry.space_group_name_H-M   'P 1'
#
loop_
_entity.id
_entity.type
_entity.pdbx_description
1 polymer ?
#
loop_
_entity_poly.entity_id
_entity_poly.type
_entity_poly.pdbx_seq_one_letter_code
_entity_poly.pdbx_strand_id
1 'polypeptide(L)'
;MARTFVVLPSQPGGRDTAIRGGAIAGIRHTICRRAATVPTVSDVPAGSIGRTIIAADDLAARVAELGAEITADYQGRRPLLVGVLKGAFVFMSDLARAIDLPVELDFMAVSSYGTSTTSSGVVRIVKDLETDIEGRDVILVEDIVDSGLTLAYLRSVLGDRRPASLEICALLVREGAEDSGARYAGFPIPPDFVVGYGLDVAEHYRELNAIRVFEPE
;
A
#
# COMPACT_ATOMS: atom_id res chain seq x y z
N MET A 1 11.18 -19.68 -8.18
CA MET A 1 12.15 -20.28 -7.25
C MET A 1 12.50 -19.26 -6.18
N ALA A 2 11.85 -19.33 -5.05
CA ALA A 2 12.10 -18.45 -3.92
C ALA A 2 13.40 -18.90 -3.20
N ARG A 3 14.35 -18.00 -3.04
CA ARG A 3 15.55 -18.26 -2.22
C ARG A 3 15.22 -17.89 -0.78
N THR A 4 14.92 -18.90 0.02
CA THR A 4 14.82 -18.80 1.47
C THR A 4 16.22 -18.60 2.04
N PHE A 5 16.49 -17.45 2.64
CA PHE A 5 17.69 -17.28 3.47
C PHE A 5 17.42 -17.90 4.84
N VAL A 6 17.94 -19.10 5.06
CA VAL A 6 18.01 -19.71 6.38
C VAL A 6 19.31 -19.23 7.02
N VAL A 7 19.23 -18.44 8.09
CA VAL A 7 20.39 -18.11 8.94
C VAL A 7 20.60 -19.28 9.87
N LEU A 8 21.65 -20.05 9.65
CA LEU A 8 22.10 -21.10 10.57
C LEU A 8 22.96 -20.48 11.70
N PRO A 9 22.81 -20.95 12.96
CA PRO A 9 23.64 -20.48 14.04
C PRO A 9 25.08 -20.98 13.87
N SER A 10 26.03 -20.09 14.16
CA SER A 10 27.47 -20.33 14.14
C SER A 10 27.87 -21.38 15.18
N GLN A 11 28.50 -22.45 14.73
CA GLN A 11 29.22 -23.42 15.59
C GLN A 11 30.68 -22.97 15.74
N PRO A 12 31.28 -23.09 16.93
CA PRO A 12 32.67 -22.75 17.14
C PRO A 12 33.60 -23.96 16.88
N GLY A 13 34.66 -23.72 16.13
CA GLY A 13 35.88 -24.53 16.18
C GLY A 13 36.22 -25.35 14.93
N GLY A 14 37.30 -24.99 14.23
CA GLY A 14 37.99 -25.91 13.37
C GLY A 14 38.77 -25.31 12.20
N ARG A 15 40.04 -24.97 12.44
CA ARG A 15 41.24 -25.04 11.54
C ARG A 15 41.21 -24.37 10.17
N ASP A 16 42.09 -23.38 10.05
CA ASP A 16 42.60 -22.77 8.81
C ASP A 16 43.00 -23.79 7.76
N THR A 17 42.40 -23.65 6.58
CA THR A 17 42.98 -24.18 5.34
C THR A 17 42.92 -23.08 4.29
N ALA A 18 44.10 -22.54 3.98
CA ALA A 18 44.31 -21.53 2.95
C ALA A 18 43.88 -22.03 1.57
N ILE A 19 42.84 -21.42 0.99
CA ILE A 19 42.47 -21.59 -0.42
C ILE A 19 43.07 -20.42 -1.20
N ARG A 20 44.00 -20.75 -2.10
CA ARG A 20 44.67 -19.84 -3.03
C ARG A 20 43.61 -19.16 -3.96
N GLY A 21 43.77 -17.85 -4.11
CA GLY A 21 42.94 -17.02 -4.92
C GLY A 21 42.97 -17.38 -6.41
N GLY A 22 41.79 -17.56 -6.96
CA GLY A 22 41.51 -17.45 -8.38
C GLY A 22 40.86 -16.10 -8.65
N ALA A 23 41.57 -15.24 -9.39
CA ALA A 23 41.03 -13.93 -9.79
C ALA A 23 39.88 -14.12 -10.78
N ILE A 24 38.65 -13.75 -10.37
CA ILE A 24 37.53 -13.62 -11.31
C ILE A 24 37.57 -12.17 -11.81
N ALA A 25 37.93 -12.01 -13.08
CA ALA A 25 38.00 -10.74 -13.77
C ALA A 25 36.56 -10.16 -13.96
N GLY A 26 36.38 -8.94 -13.46
CA GLY A 26 35.66 -7.85 -14.14
C GLY A 26 34.18 -7.96 -14.37
N ILE A 27 33.33 -7.82 -13.31
CA ILE A 27 32.02 -7.19 -13.47
C ILE A 27 32.12 -5.80 -12.83
N ARG A 28 32.45 -4.79 -13.64
CA ARG A 28 32.30 -3.39 -13.22
C ARG A 28 30.81 -3.04 -13.22
N HIS A 29 30.16 -3.12 -12.08
CA HIS A 29 28.88 -2.47 -11.87
C HIS A 29 29.12 -0.97 -11.85
N THR A 30 28.94 -0.33 -13.00
CA THR A 30 28.79 1.12 -13.05
C THR A 30 27.45 1.45 -12.38
N ILE A 31 27.51 1.66 -11.06
CA ILE A 31 26.38 2.30 -10.36
C ILE A 31 26.36 3.73 -10.88
N CYS A 32 25.46 3.99 -11.85
CA CYS A 32 25.12 5.34 -12.25
C CYS A 32 24.43 5.99 -11.05
N ARG A 33 25.22 6.61 -10.17
CA ARG A 33 24.72 7.51 -9.13
C ARG A 33 24.21 8.76 -9.82
N ARG A 34 22.97 8.73 -10.32
CA ARG A 34 22.21 9.95 -10.42
C ARG A 34 22.07 10.43 -8.98
N ALA A 35 22.75 11.52 -8.65
CA ALA A 35 22.54 12.21 -7.39
C ALA A 35 21.04 12.62 -7.39
N ALA A 36 20.22 11.82 -6.73
CA ALA A 36 18.90 12.29 -6.36
C ALA A 36 19.15 13.46 -5.41
N THR A 37 18.78 14.65 -5.84
CA THR A 37 18.78 15.84 -4.98
C THR A 37 17.87 15.48 -3.81
N VAL A 38 18.42 15.43 -2.61
CA VAL A 38 17.61 15.27 -1.40
C VAL A 38 16.69 16.48 -1.34
N PRO A 39 15.37 16.32 -1.27
CA PRO A 39 14.45 17.46 -1.17
C PRO A 39 14.88 18.34 0.00
N THR A 40 14.98 19.63 -0.25
CA THR A 40 15.23 20.60 0.82
C THR A 40 13.91 20.88 1.55
N VAL A 41 13.98 21.35 2.79
CA VAL A 41 12.80 21.74 3.60
C VAL A 41 11.90 22.77 2.87
N SER A 42 12.41 23.42 1.85
CA SER A 42 11.69 24.38 0.99
C SER A 42 10.71 23.72 -0.01
N ASP A 43 10.72 22.38 -0.14
CA ASP A 43 9.84 21.65 -1.07
C ASP A 43 8.50 21.25 -0.44
N VAL A 44 8.26 21.60 0.84
CA VAL A 44 6.96 21.42 1.50
C VAL A 44 5.94 22.33 0.83
N PRO A 45 4.79 21.81 0.36
CA PRO A 45 3.75 22.66 -0.21
C PRO A 45 3.34 23.78 0.72
N ALA A 46 3.12 24.97 0.17
CA ALA A 46 2.58 26.09 0.95
C ALA A 46 1.19 25.72 1.46
N GLY A 47 1.01 25.86 2.77
CA GLY A 47 -0.22 25.46 3.46
C GLY A 47 0.02 25.04 4.90
N SER A 48 -1.04 24.70 5.59
CA SER A 48 -1.01 24.29 6.99
C SER A 48 -1.82 23.02 7.25
N ILE A 49 -1.44 22.32 8.33
CA ILE A 49 -2.22 21.19 8.84
C ILE A 49 -3.37 21.73 9.68
N GLY A 50 -4.57 21.60 9.15
CA GLY A 50 -5.81 22.06 9.78
C GLY A 50 -6.37 21.08 10.81
N ARG A 51 -7.69 21.05 10.92
CA ARG A 51 -8.42 20.22 11.89
C ARG A 51 -8.22 18.73 11.69
N THR A 52 -8.27 17.96 12.77
CA THR A 52 -8.35 16.49 12.72
C THR A 52 -9.76 16.09 12.30
N ILE A 53 -9.86 15.21 11.29
CA ILE A 53 -11.13 14.61 10.86
C ILE A 53 -11.35 13.28 11.60
N ILE A 54 -10.29 12.42 11.66
CA ILE A 54 -10.35 11.12 12.33
C ILE A 54 -9.14 11.02 13.24
N ALA A 55 -9.37 10.81 14.53
CA ALA A 55 -8.30 10.66 15.52
C ALA A 55 -7.62 9.29 15.41
N ALA A 56 -6.39 9.18 15.92
CA ALA A 56 -5.62 7.93 15.89
C ALA A 56 -6.34 6.76 16.57
N ASP A 57 -6.99 7.03 17.70
CA ASP A 57 -7.70 5.98 18.46
C ASP A 57 -8.94 5.48 17.69
N ASP A 58 -9.66 6.38 16.98
CA ASP A 58 -10.79 6.00 16.13
C ASP A 58 -10.33 5.16 14.94
N LEU A 59 -9.19 5.53 14.31
CA LEU A 59 -8.56 4.74 13.25
C LEU A 59 -8.24 3.34 13.74
N ALA A 60 -7.57 3.24 14.89
CA ALA A 60 -7.18 1.95 15.47
C ALA A 60 -8.41 1.07 15.77
N ALA A 61 -9.46 1.66 16.35
CA ALA A 61 -10.70 0.95 16.65
C ALA A 61 -11.36 0.42 15.36
N ARG A 62 -11.51 1.28 14.34
CA ARG A 62 -12.15 0.86 13.07
C ARG A 62 -11.33 -0.18 12.31
N VAL A 63 -10.01 -0.07 12.31
CA VAL A 63 -9.13 -1.08 11.70
C VAL A 63 -9.30 -2.44 12.39
N ALA A 64 -9.43 -2.46 13.72
CA ALA A 64 -9.70 -3.69 14.46
C ALA A 64 -11.06 -4.30 14.08
N GLU A 65 -12.11 -3.49 13.91
CA GLU A 65 -13.43 -3.95 13.46
C GLU A 65 -13.35 -4.55 12.05
N LEU A 66 -12.70 -3.85 11.10
CA LEU A 66 -12.50 -4.34 9.73
C LEU A 66 -11.72 -5.67 9.71
N GLY A 67 -10.68 -5.78 10.56
CA GLY A 67 -9.94 -7.02 10.73
C GLY A 67 -10.80 -8.17 11.23
N ALA A 68 -11.71 -7.91 12.19
CA ALA A 68 -12.65 -8.89 12.70
C ALA A 68 -13.70 -9.31 11.65
N GLU A 69 -14.24 -8.35 10.86
CA GLU A 69 -15.15 -8.62 9.75
C GLU A 69 -14.49 -9.54 8.71
N ILE A 70 -13.27 -9.21 8.27
CA ILE A 70 -12.51 -10.02 7.31
C ILE A 70 -12.19 -11.40 7.90
N THR A 71 -11.80 -11.46 9.17
CA THR A 71 -11.54 -12.73 9.86
C THR A 71 -12.77 -13.65 9.82
N ALA A 72 -13.95 -13.12 10.11
CA ALA A 72 -15.19 -13.89 10.08
C ALA A 72 -15.54 -14.37 8.66
N ASP A 73 -15.40 -13.50 7.65
CA ASP A 73 -15.78 -13.81 6.28
C ASP A 73 -14.84 -14.81 5.58
N TYR A 74 -13.58 -14.85 6.02
CA TYR A 74 -12.54 -15.70 5.42
C TYR A 74 -12.10 -16.87 6.31
N GLN A 75 -12.94 -17.29 7.26
CA GLN A 75 -12.65 -18.46 8.10
C GLN A 75 -12.27 -19.69 7.27
N GLY A 76 -11.13 -20.31 7.63
CA GLY A 76 -10.59 -21.48 6.92
C GLY A 76 -9.98 -21.18 5.54
N ARG A 77 -9.87 -19.91 5.17
CA ARG A 77 -9.23 -19.44 3.93
C ARG A 77 -7.97 -18.64 4.23
N ARG A 78 -7.21 -18.34 3.20
CA ARG A 78 -5.96 -17.59 3.30
C ARG A 78 -5.97 -16.45 2.28
N PRO A 79 -6.60 -15.32 2.60
CA PRO A 79 -6.71 -14.22 1.66
C PRO A 79 -5.35 -13.57 1.37
N LEU A 80 -5.20 -13.09 0.14
CA LEU A 80 -4.11 -12.24 -0.31
C LEU A 80 -4.57 -10.78 -0.20
N LEU A 81 -3.90 -10.00 0.64
CA LEU A 81 -4.09 -8.55 0.68
C LEU A 81 -3.20 -7.91 -0.37
N VAL A 82 -3.80 -7.09 -1.23
CA VAL A 82 -3.10 -6.34 -2.28
C VAL A 82 -3.20 -4.85 -1.96
N GLY A 83 -2.11 -4.25 -1.49
CA GLY A 83 -2.06 -2.82 -1.17
C GLY A 83 -1.72 -1.95 -2.38
N VAL A 84 -2.45 -0.86 -2.57
CA VAL A 84 -2.13 0.11 -3.61
C VAL A 84 -1.18 1.17 -3.06
N LEU A 85 0.04 1.16 -3.56
CA LEU A 85 1.11 2.05 -3.12
C LEU A 85 0.91 3.47 -3.70
N LYS A 86 1.28 4.54 -2.94
CA LYS A 86 1.94 4.48 -1.62
C LYS A 86 0.95 4.63 -0.47
N GLY A 87 -0.21 5.25 -0.66
CA GLY A 87 -1.11 5.70 0.42
C GLY A 87 -1.58 4.56 1.33
N ALA A 88 -1.96 3.43 0.76
CA ALA A 88 -2.53 2.32 1.51
C ALA A 88 -1.55 1.57 2.43
N PHE A 89 -0.22 1.82 2.37
CA PHE A 89 0.75 0.94 3.05
C PHE A 89 0.62 0.96 4.58
N VAL A 90 0.32 2.12 5.18
CA VAL A 90 0.13 2.25 6.64
C VAL A 90 -1.11 1.48 7.07
N PHE A 91 -2.24 1.77 6.42
CA PHE A 91 -3.51 1.08 6.67
C PHE A 91 -3.39 -0.42 6.50
N MET A 92 -2.81 -0.89 5.39
CA MET A 92 -2.64 -2.32 5.12
C MET A 92 -1.76 -3.00 6.17
N SER A 93 -0.73 -2.34 6.67
CA SER A 93 0.12 -2.87 7.74
C SER A 93 -0.66 -3.10 9.03
N ASP A 94 -1.52 -2.16 9.42
CA ASP A 94 -2.34 -2.29 10.62
C ASP A 94 -3.48 -3.30 10.42
N LEU A 95 -4.14 -3.28 9.25
CA LEU A 95 -5.19 -4.23 8.89
C LEU A 95 -4.68 -5.68 8.91
N ALA A 96 -3.51 -5.94 8.32
CA ALA A 96 -2.92 -7.28 8.30
C ALA A 96 -2.65 -7.83 9.72
N ARG A 97 -2.34 -6.96 10.69
CA ARG A 97 -2.15 -7.35 12.10
C ARG A 97 -3.48 -7.51 12.86
N ALA A 98 -4.54 -6.87 12.38
CA ALA A 98 -5.88 -6.96 12.96
C ALA A 98 -6.64 -8.21 12.49
N ILE A 99 -6.27 -8.81 11.36
CA ILE A 99 -6.88 -10.03 10.85
C ILE A 99 -6.29 -11.24 11.59
N ASP A 100 -7.15 -12.04 12.25
CA ASP A 100 -6.76 -13.27 12.97
C ASP A 100 -6.81 -14.51 12.07
N LEU A 101 -6.16 -14.41 10.91
CA LEU A 101 -5.96 -15.49 9.93
C LEU A 101 -4.56 -15.38 9.32
N PRO A 102 -3.99 -16.48 8.79
CA PRO A 102 -2.84 -16.39 7.93
C PRO A 102 -3.17 -15.60 6.66
N VAL A 103 -2.52 -14.47 6.46
CA VAL A 103 -2.66 -13.63 5.26
C VAL A 103 -1.36 -13.58 4.47
N GLU A 104 -1.46 -13.40 3.17
CA GLU A 104 -0.33 -13.06 2.31
C GLU A 104 -0.45 -11.59 1.89
N LEU A 105 0.69 -10.97 1.60
CA LEU A 105 0.75 -9.55 1.24
C LEU A 105 1.45 -9.39 -0.11
N ASP A 106 0.87 -8.58 -0.98
CA ASP A 106 1.50 -8.10 -2.21
C ASP A 106 1.14 -6.62 -2.42
N PHE A 107 1.85 -5.95 -3.32
CA PHE A 107 1.67 -4.55 -3.59
C PHE A 107 1.60 -4.27 -5.07
N MET A 108 0.76 -3.33 -5.44
CA MET A 108 0.77 -2.75 -6.76
C MET A 108 0.88 -1.23 -6.67
N ALA A 109 1.30 -0.61 -7.75
CA ALA A 109 1.34 0.85 -7.85
C ALA A 109 0.73 1.29 -9.17
N VAL A 110 -0.07 2.33 -9.08
CA VAL A 110 -0.70 2.97 -10.23
C VAL A 110 -0.33 4.43 -10.31
N SER A 111 -0.32 4.97 -11.50
CA SER A 111 -0.22 6.41 -11.74
C SER A 111 -1.39 6.88 -12.60
N SER A 112 -1.99 8.00 -12.23
CA SER A 112 -2.92 8.71 -13.11
C SER A 112 -2.12 9.50 -14.14
N TYR A 113 -2.49 9.39 -15.41
CA TYR A 113 -1.87 10.19 -16.48
C TYR A 113 -2.57 11.55 -16.58
N GLY A 114 -1.85 12.62 -16.22
CA GLY A 114 -2.30 14.00 -16.39
C GLY A 114 -1.68 14.93 -15.36
N THR A 115 -1.04 16.01 -15.80
CA THR A 115 -0.50 17.11 -14.97
C THR A 115 -1.53 18.21 -14.72
N SER A 116 -2.80 17.96 -14.98
CA SER A 116 -3.88 18.93 -14.82
C SER A 116 -4.98 18.40 -13.90
N THR A 117 -5.65 19.29 -13.21
CA THR A 117 -6.75 19.10 -12.26
C THR A 117 -7.99 18.38 -12.84
N THR A 118 -7.96 17.99 -14.11
CA THR A 118 -8.95 17.12 -14.74
C THR A 118 -8.29 15.76 -15.04
N SER A 119 -8.63 14.75 -14.24
CA SER A 119 -8.18 13.37 -14.48
C SER A 119 -8.70 12.90 -15.84
N SER A 120 -7.79 12.57 -16.76
CA SER A 120 -8.15 11.99 -18.08
C SER A 120 -8.72 10.57 -17.97
N GLY A 121 -8.84 10.03 -16.75
CA GLY A 121 -9.34 8.67 -16.48
C GLY A 121 -8.40 7.54 -16.91
N VAL A 122 -7.22 7.86 -17.45
CA VAL A 122 -6.24 6.85 -17.86
C VAL A 122 -5.37 6.48 -16.65
N VAL A 123 -5.59 5.30 -16.10
CA VAL A 123 -4.78 4.71 -15.02
C VAL A 123 -3.74 3.78 -15.65
N ARG A 124 -2.50 3.87 -15.21
CA ARG A 124 -1.40 3.01 -15.64
C ARG A 124 -0.82 2.26 -14.45
N ILE A 125 -0.65 0.94 -14.58
CA ILE A 125 0.09 0.13 -13.61
C ILE A 125 1.59 0.42 -13.77
N VAL A 126 2.23 0.86 -12.69
CA VAL A 126 3.67 1.16 -12.59
C VAL A 126 4.42 -0.01 -11.96
N LYS A 127 3.81 -0.63 -10.93
CA LYS A 127 4.26 -1.91 -10.33
C LYS A 127 3.09 -2.87 -10.35
N ASP A 128 3.31 -4.02 -10.94
CA ASP A 128 2.33 -5.12 -10.95
C ASP A 128 2.60 -6.09 -9.80
N LEU A 129 1.62 -6.97 -9.54
CA LEU A 129 1.73 -8.04 -8.55
C LEU A 129 2.90 -8.98 -8.89
N GLU A 130 3.56 -9.48 -7.85
CA GLU A 130 4.55 -10.54 -7.96
C GLU A 130 3.91 -11.93 -7.83
N THR A 131 2.73 -11.98 -7.22
CA THR A 131 1.96 -13.20 -6.94
C THR A 131 0.95 -13.45 -8.06
N ASP A 132 0.86 -14.70 -8.52
CA ASP A 132 -0.27 -15.15 -9.35
C ASP A 132 -1.53 -15.24 -8.48
N ILE A 133 -2.61 -14.61 -8.94
CA ILE A 133 -3.87 -14.52 -8.20
C ILE A 133 -4.97 -15.44 -8.74
N GLU A 134 -4.70 -16.24 -9.78
CA GLU A 134 -5.69 -17.18 -10.30
C GLU A 134 -6.18 -18.13 -9.21
N GLY A 135 -7.48 -18.21 -9.02
CA GLY A 135 -8.13 -19.06 -8.01
C GLY A 135 -7.88 -18.65 -6.55
N ARG A 136 -7.30 -17.46 -6.30
CA ARG A 136 -7.03 -16.93 -4.95
C ARG A 136 -8.16 -16.03 -4.46
N ASP A 137 -8.37 -16.01 -3.15
CA ASP A 137 -9.16 -14.97 -2.51
C ASP A 137 -8.32 -13.70 -2.38
N VAL A 138 -8.74 -12.61 -3.00
CA VAL A 138 -8.00 -11.34 -3.05
C VAL A 138 -8.80 -10.23 -2.38
N ILE A 139 -8.14 -9.44 -1.54
CA ILE A 139 -8.68 -8.22 -0.96
C ILE A 139 -7.78 -7.06 -1.40
N LEU A 140 -8.31 -6.18 -2.25
CA LEU A 140 -7.64 -4.95 -2.66
C LEU A 140 -7.79 -3.91 -1.55
N VAL A 141 -6.65 -3.40 -1.06
CA VAL A 141 -6.60 -2.46 0.07
C VAL A 141 -6.23 -1.07 -0.45
N GLU A 142 -7.12 -0.11 -0.20
CA GLU A 142 -6.99 1.31 -0.58
C GLU A 142 -7.06 2.23 0.64
N ASP A 143 -6.33 3.32 0.58
CA ASP A 143 -6.38 4.38 1.58
C ASP A 143 -7.63 5.24 1.44
N ILE A 144 -7.95 5.64 0.22
CA ILE A 144 -9.10 6.50 -0.07
C ILE A 144 -9.75 6.16 -1.41
N VAL A 145 -11.08 6.08 -1.38
CA VAL A 145 -11.91 6.03 -2.59
C VAL A 145 -12.48 7.42 -2.83
N ASP A 146 -12.03 8.06 -3.91
CA ASP A 146 -12.51 9.37 -4.33
C ASP A 146 -13.62 9.21 -5.38
N SER A 147 -13.28 9.18 -6.66
CA SER A 147 -14.25 9.02 -7.75
C SER A 147 -14.58 7.55 -8.08
N GLY A 148 -13.89 6.60 -7.47
CA GLY A 148 -14.01 5.17 -7.78
C GLY A 148 -13.41 4.72 -9.12
N LEU A 149 -12.94 5.64 -9.97
CA LEU A 149 -12.40 5.29 -11.30
C LEU A 149 -11.18 4.38 -11.23
N THR A 150 -10.25 4.65 -10.32
CA THR A 150 -9.06 3.82 -10.09
C THR A 150 -9.47 2.41 -9.67
N LEU A 151 -10.40 2.30 -8.72
CA LEU A 151 -10.92 1.01 -8.26
C LEU A 151 -11.62 0.23 -9.36
N ALA A 152 -12.45 0.88 -10.18
CA ALA A 152 -13.13 0.24 -11.30
C ALA A 152 -12.12 -0.34 -12.30
N TYR A 153 -11.06 0.41 -12.61
CA TYR A 153 -9.98 -0.07 -13.46
C TYR A 153 -9.24 -1.26 -12.84
N LEU A 154 -8.83 -1.15 -11.56
CA LEU A 154 -8.12 -2.22 -10.87
C LEU A 154 -8.98 -3.49 -10.74
N ARG A 155 -10.27 -3.34 -10.44
CA ARG A 155 -11.22 -4.45 -10.41
C ARG A 155 -11.30 -5.18 -11.75
N SER A 156 -11.34 -4.44 -12.86
CA SER A 156 -11.33 -5.04 -14.20
C SER A 156 -10.05 -5.81 -14.46
N VAL A 157 -8.89 -5.18 -14.26
CA VAL A 157 -7.58 -5.79 -14.54
C VAL A 157 -7.30 -7.01 -13.66
N LEU A 158 -7.64 -6.94 -12.38
CA LEU A 158 -7.44 -8.06 -11.46
C LEU A 158 -8.50 -9.16 -11.68
N GLY A 159 -9.73 -8.79 -12.03
CA GLY A 159 -10.81 -9.73 -12.36
C GLY A 159 -10.47 -10.59 -13.58
N ASP A 160 -9.83 -10.01 -14.60
CA ASP A 160 -9.39 -10.73 -15.80
C ASP A 160 -8.37 -11.84 -15.48
N ARG A 161 -7.71 -11.78 -14.32
CA ARG A 161 -6.77 -12.81 -13.82
C ARG A 161 -7.46 -13.95 -13.06
N ARG A 162 -8.81 -13.98 -13.04
CA ARG A 162 -9.64 -15.06 -12.51
C ARG A 162 -9.36 -15.42 -11.04
N PRO A 163 -9.32 -14.47 -10.10
CA PRO A 163 -9.28 -14.80 -8.68
C PRO A 163 -10.55 -15.55 -8.28
N ALA A 164 -10.50 -16.35 -7.20
CA ALA A 164 -11.69 -17.01 -6.65
C ALA A 164 -12.68 -15.98 -6.06
N SER A 165 -12.15 -14.94 -5.45
CA SER A 165 -12.91 -13.75 -5.04
C SER A 165 -12.05 -12.50 -5.14
N LEU A 166 -12.68 -11.33 -5.39
CA LEU A 166 -12.02 -10.03 -5.42
C LEU A 166 -12.90 -9.03 -4.69
N GLU A 167 -12.52 -8.72 -3.47
CA GLU A 167 -13.20 -7.74 -2.62
C GLU A 167 -12.33 -6.51 -2.40
N ILE A 168 -12.94 -5.40 -1.99
CA ILE A 168 -12.26 -4.14 -1.73
C ILE A 168 -12.40 -3.78 -0.25
N CYS A 169 -11.29 -3.40 0.36
CA CYS A 169 -11.20 -2.80 1.69
C CYS A 169 -10.64 -1.39 1.57
N ALA A 170 -11.45 -0.38 1.84
CA ALA A 170 -11.06 1.03 1.77
C ALA A 170 -11.14 1.67 3.15
N LEU A 171 -10.08 2.37 3.57
CA LEU A 171 -10.09 3.08 4.85
C LEU A 171 -11.04 4.29 4.80
N LEU A 172 -10.93 5.08 3.74
CA LEU A 172 -11.74 6.29 3.55
C LEU A 172 -12.58 6.17 2.29
N VAL A 173 -13.85 6.55 2.39
CA VAL A 173 -14.76 6.65 1.25
C VAL A 173 -15.30 8.07 1.21
N ARG A 174 -15.07 8.78 0.11
CA ARG A 174 -15.54 10.13 -0.07
C ARG A 174 -17.06 10.15 -0.24
N GLU A 175 -17.73 11.14 0.34
CA GLU A 175 -19.15 11.37 0.12
C GLU A 175 -19.46 11.45 -1.39
N GLY A 176 -20.45 10.67 -1.84
CA GLY A 176 -20.79 10.52 -3.25
C GLY A 176 -20.07 9.35 -3.96
N ALA A 177 -19.17 8.63 -3.28
CA ALA A 177 -18.49 7.44 -3.78
C ALA A 177 -18.93 6.14 -3.05
N GLU A 178 -20.09 6.15 -2.38
CA GLU A 178 -20.60 5.01 -1.60
C GLU A 178 -20.82 3.77 -2.47
N ASP A 179 -21.19 3.96 -3.74
CA ASP A 179 -21.41 2.89 -4.71
C ASP A 179 -20.09 2.35 -5.35
N SER A 180 -18.93 2.71 -4.79
CA SER A 180 -17.62 2.27 -5.29
C SER A 180 -17.39 0.75 -5.25
N GLY A 181 -18.27 0.02 -4.55
CA GLY A 181 -18.20 -1.43 -4.38
C GLY A 181 -17.18 -1.87 -3.33
N ALA A 182 -16.77 -0.99 -2.42
CA ALA A 182 -15.98 -1.36 -1.25
C ALA A 182 -16.86 -2.18 -0.30
N ARG A 183 -16.52 -3.46 -0.14
CA ARG A 183 -17.22 -4.37 0.80
C ARG A 183 -16.89 -4.00 2.24
N TYR A 184 -15.65 -3.66 2.50
CA TYR A 184 -15.15 -3.27 3.81
C TYR A 184 -14.79 -1.79 3.74
N ALA A 185 -15.62 -0.93 4.31
CA ALA A 185 -15.44 0.52 4.31
C ALA A 185 -15.17 1.05 5.72
N GLY A 186 -14.11 1.83 5.88
CA GLY A 186 -13.74 2.41 7.17
C GLY A 186 -14.64 3.60 7.53
N PHE A 187 -14.34 4.77 6.96
CA PHE A 187 -15.00 6.02 7.31
C PHE A 187 -15.49 6.77 6.07
N PRO A 188 -16.72 7.29 6.08
CA PRO A 188 -17.11 8.31 5.13
C PRO A 188 -16.40 9.62 5.49
N ILE A 189 -15.94 10.36 4.48
CA ILE A 189 -15.30 11.66 4.67
C ILE A 189 -15.85 12.72 3.73
N PRO A 190 -15.88 14.01 4.18
CA PRO A 190 -16.27 15.13 3.35
C PRO A 190 -15.26 15.38 2.21
N PRO A 191 -15.56 16.30 1.26
CA PRO A 191 -14.70 16.57 0.12
C PRO A 191 -13.43 17.39 0.44
N ASP A 192 -13.04 17.48 1.71
CA ASP A 192 -11.81 18.17 2.14
C ASP A 192 -10.56 17.45 1.63
N PHE A 193 -9.50 18.20 1.34
CA PHE A 193 -8.21 17.60 1.04
C PHE A 193 -7.55 17.10 2.33
N VAL A 194 -7.24 15.80 2.40
CA VAL A 194 -6.81 15.14 3.64
C VAL A 194 -5.41 14.55 3.53
N VAL A 195 -4.70 14.54 4.63
CA VAL A 195 -3.35 13.97 4.79
C VAL A 195 -3.25 13.17 6.09
N GLY A 196 -2.21 12.36 6.18
CA GLY A 196 -1.92 11.53 7.35
C GLY A 196 -2.31 10.08 7.17
N TYR A 197 -1.77 9.23 8.01
CA TYR A 197 -1.98 7.78 8.01
C TYR A 197 -1.75 7.12 6.63
N GLY A 198 -0.68 7.58 5.94
CA GLY A 198 -0.32 7.13 4.60
C GLY A 198 -0.65 8.13 3.49
N LEU A 199 -1.69 8.95 3.64
CA LEU A 199 -2.06 10.00 2.69
C LEU A 199 -1.08 11.19 2.75
N ASP A 200 -0.86 11.83 1.61
CA ASP A 200 0.14 12.89 1.46
C ASP A 200 -0.34 14.11 0.69
N VAL A 201 0.48 15.15 0.79
CA VAL A 201 0.58 16.23 -0.17
C VAL A 201 2.04 16.38 -0.59
N ALA A 202 2.35 16.17 -1.87
CA ALA A 202 3.71 16.23 -2.42
C ALA A 202 4.74 15.42 -1.62
N GLU A 203 4.41 14.18 -1.24
CA GLU A 203 5.21 13.22 -0.46
C GLU A 203 5.40 13.58 1.03
N HIS A 204 4.68 14.58 1.57
CA HIS A 204 4.75 14.99 2.97
C HIS A 204 3.51 14.54 3.75
N TYR A 205 3.67 14.39 5.07
CA TYR A 205 2.61 14.14 6.06
C TYR A 205 2.05 12.71 6.11
N ARG A 206 2.60 11.73 5.39
CA ARG A 206 2.19 10.32 5.49
C ARG A 206 2.39 9.74 6.89
N GLU A 207 3.35 10.29 7.65
CA GLU A 207 3.76 9.85 8.99
C GLU A 207 2.79 10.27 10.11
N LEU A 208 1.85 11.19 9.85
CA LEU A 208 0.86 11.58 10.84
C LEU A 208 0.00 10.38 11.22
N ASN A 209 -0.28 10.22 12.51
CA ASN A 209 -1.06 9.10 13.04
C ASN A 209 -2.59 9.30 13.00
N ALA A 210 -3.06 10.41 12.44
CA ALA A 210 -4.47 10.80 12.34
C ALA A 210 -4.75 11.33 10.93
N ILE A 211 -6.02 11.34 10.51
CA ILE A 211 -6.45 11.99 9.27
C ILE A 211 -6.76 13.45 9.58
N ARG A 212 -6.11 14.34 8.85
CA ARG A 212 -6.22 15.78 9.03
C ARG A 212 -6.48 16.51 7.72
N VAL A 213 -7.16 17.65 7.79
CA VAL A 213 -7.31 18.54 6.63
C VAL A 213 -5.96 19.20 6.32
N PHE A 214 -5.64 19.29 5.04
CA PHE A 214 -4.59 20.17 4.55
C PHE A 214 -5.24 21.43 3.96
N GLU A 215 -4.84 22.60 4.46
CA GLU A 215 -5.33 23.90 4.03
C GLU A 215 -4.24 24.57 3.18
N PRO A 216 -4.37 24.57 1.83
CA PRO A 216 -3.42 25.27 0.96
C PRO A 216 -3.50 26.78 1.18
N GLU A 217 -2.36 27.47 1.05
CA GLU A 217 -2.31 28.95 1.07
C GLU A 217 -2.88 29.56 -0.21
#